data_d0c4fe195de394f7e12ca6b3a8e5c824
#
_entry.id   d0c4fe195de394f7e12ca6b3a8e5c824
#
_cell.length_a   1.000
_cell.length_b   1.000
_cell.length_c   1.000
_cell.angle_alpha   90.00
_cell.angle_beta   90.00
_cell.angle_gamma   90.00
#
_symmetry.space_group_name_H-M   'P 1'
#
loop_
_entity.id
_entity.type
_entity.pdbx_description
1 polymer ?
#
loop_
_entity_poly.entity_id
_entity_poly.type
_entity_poly.pdbx_seq_one_letter_code
_entity_poly.pdbx_strand_id
1 'polypeptide(L)'
;MHDRPDGQKLAQFLNVMAVVGHPFQGDSENISSKQFSDLVRAVRGEKTQPLIDFLAVRSMAKAVYTTKNIGHYGLAFKYYTHFTSPIRRYPDMMVHRLLSDLLAGFPPANRGALEERCVHSSEMEKLAADAERASIKYK
;
A
#
# COMPACT_ATOMS: atom_id res chain seq x y z
N MET A 1 3.49 3.38 1.47
CA MET A 1 2.56 2.81 2.47
C MET A 1 1.17 2.78 1.88
N HIS A 2 0.38 1.73 2.14
CA HIS A 2 -1.00 1.62 1.67
C HIS A 2 -1.94 1.97 2.81
N ASP A 3 -2.77 2.98 2.57
CA ASP A 3 -3.84 3.39 3.47
C ASP A 3 -5.06 2.46 3.35
N ARG A 4 -6.12 2.76 4.08
CA ARG A 4 -7.38 1.99 4.03
C ARG A 4 -7.90 1.88 2.60
N PRO A 5 -8.62 0.80 2.26
CA PRO A 5 -9.26 0.65 0.96
C PRO A 5 -10.21 1.80 0.65
N ASP A 6 -10.39 2.08 -0.63
CA ASP A 6 -11.46 2.93 -1.11
C ASP A 6 -12.83 2.30 -0.79
N GLY A 7 -13.75 3.07 -0.19
CA GLY A 7 -15.03 2.54 0.31
C GLY A 7 -15.88 1.86 -0.76
N GLN A 8 -15.96 2.42 -1.98
CA GLN A 8 -16.75 1.82 -3.06
C GLN A 8 -16.12 0.50 -3.54
N LYS A 9 -14.79 0.48 -3.67
CA LYS A 9 -14.07 -0.73 -4.09
C LYS A 9 -14.09 -1.80 -3.01
N LEU A 10 -14.05 -1.39 -1.74
CA LEU A 10 -14.20 -2.30 -0.61
C LEU A 10 -15.58 -2.96 -0.63
N ALA A 11 -16.65 -2.18 -0.84
CA ALA A 11 -18.01 -2.73 -0.96
C ALA A 11 -18.14 -3.73 -2.11
N GLN A 12 -17.55 -3.44 -3.28
CA GLN A 12 -17.48 -4.36 -4.40
C GLN A 12 -16.74 -5.66 -4.05
N PHE A 13 -15.59 -5.55 -3.37
CA PHE A 13 -14.82 -6.70 -2.91
C PHE A 13 -15.64 -7.57 -1.95
N LEU A 14 -16.30 -6.97 -0.95
CA LEU A 14 -17.12 -7.68 0.03
C LEU A 14 -18.35 -8.37 -0.62
N ASN A 15 -18.96 -7.73 -1.61
CA ASN A 15 -20.04 -8.34 -2.38
C ASN A 15 -19.57 -9.60 -3.12
N VAL A 16 -18.40 -9.57 -3.75
CA VAL A 16 -17.84 -10.74 -4.41
C VAL A 16 -17.50 -11.83 -3.40
N MET A 17 -16.95 -11.48 -2.24
CA MET A 17 -16.68 -12.41 -1.14
C MET A 17 -17.96 -13.14 -0.69
N ALA A 18 -19.08 -12.43 -0.58
CA ALA A 18 -20.36 -13.03 -0.24
C ALA A 18 -20.86 -14.02 -1.33
N VAL A 19 -20.71 -13.67 -2.61
CA VAL A 19 -21.08 -14.54 -3.74
C VAL A 19 -20.26 -15.83 -3.77
N VAL A 20 -18.96 -15.77 -3.43
CA VAL A 20 -18.10 -16.96 -3.39
C VAL A 20 -18.21 -17.76 -2.09
N GLY A 21 -19.16 -17.42 -1.21
CA GLY A 21 -19.44 -18.20 0.00
C GLY A 21 -18.70 -17.74 1.27
N HIS A 22 -18.00 -16.63 1.22
CA HIS A 22 -17.27 -16.04 2.36
C HIS A 22 -17.80 -14.65 2.75
N PRO A 23 -19.08 -14.54 3.21
CA PRO A 23 -19.66 -13.25 3.56
C PRO A 23 -18.95 -12.63 4.76
N PHE A 24 -18.67 -11.35 4.68
CA PHE A 24 -18.12 -10.61 5.82
C PHE A 24 -19.24 -10.33 6.84
N GLN A 25 -19.00 -10.73 8.09
CA GLN A 25 -19.90 -10.47 9.21
C GLN A 25 -19.32 -9.37 10.10
N GLY A 26 -19.54 -8.11 9.72
CA GLY A 26 -19.02 -6.97 10.46
C GLY A 26 -19.40 -5.64 9.84
N ASP A 27 -18.90 -4.56 10.43
CA ASP A 27 -19.05 -3.23 9.86
C ASP A 27 -18.22 -3.08 8.60
N SER A 28 -18.88 -3.03 7.44
CA SER A 28 -18.23 -2.90 6.13
C SER A 28 -17.53 -1.56 5.93
N GLU A 29 -17.87 -0.52 6.69
CA GLU A 29 -17.23 0.80 6.59
C GLU A 29 -15.94 0.87 7.40
N ASN A 30 -15.82 0.03 8.45
CA ASN A 30 -14.69 0.04 9.37
C ASN A 30 -13.95 -1.30 9.45
N ILE A 31 -13.79 -1.97 8.32
CA ILE A 31 -13.02 -3.22 8.28
C ILE A 31 -11.56 -2.97 8.69
N SER A 32 -11.09 -3.74 9.66
CA SER A 32 -9.70 -3.68 10.10
C SER A 32 -8.78 -4.42 9.11
N SER A 33 -7.50 -4.04 9.09
CA SER A 33 -6.47 -4.71 8.32
C SER A 33 -6.41 -6.23 8.58
N LYS A 34 -6.60 -6.64 9.84
CA LYS A 34 -6.63 -8.06 10.21
C LYS A 34 -7.83 -8.77 9.60
N GLN A 35 -9.04 -8.21 9.75
CA GLN A 35 -10.27 -8.78 9.19
C GLN A 35 -10.17 -8.90 7.67
N PHE A 36 -9.64 -7.88 6.99
CA PHE A 36 -9.41 -7.92 5.54
C PHE A 36 -8.44 -9.03 5.15
N SER A 37 -7.32 -9.16 5.87
CA SER A 37 -6.33 -10.22 5.65
C SER A 37 -6.92 -11.62 5.90
N ASP A 38 -7.76 -11.77 6.92
CA ASP A 38 -8.43 -13.03 7.23
C ASP A 38 -9.44 -13.43 6.13
N LEU A 39 -10.17 -12.46 5.54
CA LEU A 39 -11.02 -12.69 4.39
C LEU A 39 -10.24 -13.20 3.17
N VAL A 40 -9.14 -12.55 2.83
CA VAL A 40 -8.30 -12.98 1.70
C VAL A 40 -7.71 -14.37 1.96
N ARG A 41 -7.36 -14.69 3.20
CA ARG A 41 -6.87 -16.02 3.57
C ARG A 41 -7.92 -17.11 3.52
N ALA A 42 -9.19 -16.78 3.76
CA ALA A 42 -10.29 -17.75 3.78
C ALA A 42 -10.44 -18.50 2.44
N VAL A 43 -10.14 -17.84 1.32
CA VAL A 43 -10.21 -18.43 -0.03
C VAL A 43 -8.93 -19.12 -0.50
N ARG A 44 -7.95 -19.28 0.40
CA ARG A 44 -6.64 -19.83 0.05
C ARG A 44 -6.75 -21.28 -0.39
N GLY A 45 -6.26 -21.56 -1.59
CA GLY A 45 -6.34 -22.91 -2.20
C GLY A 45 -7.64 -23.17 -2.97
N GLU A 46 -8.59 -22.25 -2.97
CA GLU A 46 -9.81 -22.35 -3.78
C GLU A 46 -9.56 -21.90 -5.24
N LYS A 47 -10.40 -22.35 -6.16
CA LYS A 47 -10.37 -21.92 -7.58
C LYS A 47 -10.62 -20.42 -7.74
N THR A 48 -11.28 -19.80 -6.78
CA THR A 48 -11.63 -18.37 -6.73
C THR A 48 -10.49 -17.49 -6.25
N GLN A 49 -9.44 -18.05 -5.63
CA GLN A 49 -8.33 -17.31 -5.04
C GLN A 49 -7.70 -16.27 -5.99
N PRO A 50 -7.37 -16.57 -7.28
CA PRO A 50 -6.74 -15.58 -8.15
C PRO A 50 -7.63 -14.35 -8.40
N LEU A 51 -8.94 -14.54 -8.49
CA LEU A 51 -9.91 -13.46 -8.63
C LEU A 51 -9.96 -12.60 -7.36
N ILE A 52 -10.03 -13.24 -6.21
CA ILE A 52 -10.10 -12.54 -4.92
C ILE A 52 -8.81 -11.78 -4.65
N ASP A 53 -7.64 -12.35 -4.89
CA ASP A 53 -6.35 -11.68 -4.76
C ASP A 53 -6.28 -10.44 -5.67
N PHE A 54 -6.73 -10.55 -6.91
CA PHE A 54 -6.80 -9.42 -7.85
C PHE A 54 -7.73 -8.30 -7.35
N LEU A 55 -8.94 -8.65 -6.89
CA LEU A 55 -9.91 -7.68 -6.38
C LEU A 55 -9.43 -7.05 -5.06
N ALA A 56 -8.80 -7.82 -4.18
CA ALA A 56 -8.20 -7.34 -2.95
C ALA A 56 -7.14 -6.26 -3.23
N VAL A 57 -6.21 -6.53 -4.15
CA VAL A 57 -5.19 -5.56 -4.56
C VAL A 57 -5.82 -4.30 -5.17
N ARG A 58 -6.85 -4.45 -6.01
CA ARG A 58 -7.54 -3.32 -6.64
C ARG A 58 -8.37 -2.48 -5.67
N SER A 59 -8.82 -3.06 -4.56
CA SER A 59 -9.55 -2.33 -3.51
C SER A 59 -8.63 -1.45 -2.66
N MET A 60 -7.34 -1.77 -2.59
CA MET A 60 -6.37 -1.00 -1.81
C MET A 60 -6.22 0.43 -2.34
N ALA A 61 -6.04 1.37 -1.41
CA ALA A 61 -5.61 2.72 -1.77
C ALA A 61 -4.22 2.69 -2.44
N LYS A 62 -3.96 3.64 -3.32
CA LYS A 62 -2.62 3.79 -3.91
C LYS A 62 -1.59 4.03 -2.80
N ALA A 63 -0.42 3.43 -2.96
CA ALA A 63 0.70 3.69 -2.06
C ALA A 63 1.09 5.17 -2.09
N VAL A 64 1.39 5.72 -0.91
CA VAL A 64 1.92 7.07 -0.76
C VAL A 64 3.17 7.04 0.10
N TYR A 65 4.10 7.95 -0.18
CA TYR A 65 5.23 8.22 0.70
C TYR A 65 4.86 9.36 1.64
N THR A 66 5.14 9.20 2.92
CA THR A 66 4.90 10.21 3.94
C THR A 66 5.78 9.94 5.15
N THR A 67 6.10 10.98 5.90
CA THR A 67 6.80 10.87 7.18
C THR A 67 5.88 10.44 8.32
N LYS A 68 4.56 10.38 8.09
CA LYS A 68 3.59 9.90 9.06
C LYS A 68 3.54 8.38 9.01
N ASN A 69 3.63 7.73 10.17
CA ASN A 69 3.48 6.29 10.22
C ASN A 69 2.00 5.91 10.12
N ILE A 70 1.56 5.52 8.93
CA ILE A 70 0.20 4.99 8.68
C ILE A 70 0.18 3.46 8.65
N GLY A 71 1.32 2.81 8.89
CA GLY A 71 1.46 1.35 8.79
C GLY A 71 1.31 0.83 7.37
N HIS A 72 1.00 -0.43 7.23
CA HIS A 72 0.69 -1.05 5.95
C HIS A 72 -0.58 -1.89 6.07
N TYR A 73 -1.70 -1.36 5.58
CA TYR A 73 -3.02 -1.98 5.74
C TYR A 73 -3.05 -3.43 5.21
N GLY A 74 -2.63 -3.67 3.97
CA GLY A 74 -2.71 -5.00 3.36
C GLY A 74 -1.80 -6.06 3.99
N LEU A 75 -0.71 -5.65 4.68
CA LEU A 75 0.19 -6.57 5.40
C LEU A 75 -0.09 -6.63 6.90
N ALA A 76 -1.02 -5.79 7.40
CA ALA A 76 -1.32 -5.66 8.82
C ALA A 76 -0.10 -5.28 9.69
N PHE A 77 0.86 -4.52 9.13
CA PHE A 77 2.01 -4.04 9.86
C PHE A 77 1.75 -2.67 10.48
N LYS A 78 2.03 -2.56 11.79
CA LYS A 78 1.94 -1.29 12.52
C LYS A 78 3.01 -0.30 12.07
N TYR A 79 4.21 -0.79 11.75
CA TYR A 79 5.33 0.00 11.25
C TYR A 79 5.78 -0.59 9.93
N TYR A 80 5.93 0.25 8.94
CA TYR A 80 6.37 -0.17 7.62
C TYR A 80 7.10 0.95 6.89
N THR A 81 8.17 0.62 6.22
CA THR A 81 8.85 1.50 5.28
C THR A 81 9.40 0.71 4.11
N HIS A 82 9.56 1.34 2.97
CA HIS A 82 10.36 0.82 1.88
C HIS A 82 11.84 0.92 2.25
N PHE A 83 12.61 -0.14 2.01
CA PHE A 83 14.01 -0.19 2.41
C PHE A 83 14.89 -0.99 1.42
N THR A 84 14.33 -1.99 0.75
CA THR A 84 15.09 -3.05 0.09
C THR A 84 15.46 -2.77 -1.36
N SER A 85 15.07 -1.64 -1.95
CA SER A 85 15.31 -1.33 -3.36
C SER A 85 15.85 0.10 -3.58
N PRO A 86 16.94 0.52 -2.93
CA PRO A 86 17.44 1.91 -3.00
C PRO A 86 17.97 2.30 -4.38
N ILE A 87 18.31 1.32 -5.23
CA ILE A 87 18.79 1.57 -6.61
C ILE A 87 17.68 2.18 -7.49
N ARG A 88 16.44 1.75 -7.30
CA ARG A 88 15.30 2.14 -8.17
C ARG A 88 14.21 2.94 -7.45
N ARG A 89 14.27 3.07 -6.14
CA ARG A 89 13.30 3.84 -5.34
C ARG A 89 14.03 4.85 -4.48
N TYR A 90 13.89 6.12 -4.83
CA TYR A 90 14.50 7.21 -4.08
C TYR A 90 14.09 7.26 -2.59
N PRO A 91 12.84 6.98 -2.20
CA PRO A 91 12.48 6.91 -0.78
C PRO A 91 13.26 5.86 0.02
N ASP A 92 13.60 4.72 -0.58
CA ASP A 92 14.45 3.72 0.08
C ASP A 92 15.84 4.30 0.37
N MET A 93 16.43 5.00 -0.61
CA MET A 93 17.72 5.70 -0.44
C MET A 93 17.64 6.76 0.67
N MET A 94 16.52 7.50 0.78
CA MET A 94 16.30 8.45 1.86
C MET A 94 16.32 7.75 3.22
N VAL A 95 15.66 6.62 3.36
CA VAL A 95 15.64 5.85 4.62
C VAL A 95 17.04 5.35 4.98
N HIS A 96 17.82 4.85 4.00
CA HIS A 96 19.21 4.44 4.23
C HIS A 96 20.06 5.58 4.76
N ARG A 97 19.96 6.78 4.18
CA ARG A 97 20.70 7.98 4.63
C ARG A 97 20.27 8.39 6.03
N LEU A 98 18.97 8.48 6.29
CA LEU A 98 18.45 8.83 7.62
C LEU A 98 18.91 7.84 8.69
N LEU A 99 18.94 6.55 8.38
CA LEU A 99 19.43 5.53 9.29
C LEU A 99 20.95 5.67 9.54
N SER A 100 21.73 5.92 8.48
CA SER A 100 23.17 6.17 8.59
C SER A 100 23.47 7.39 9.46
N ASP A 101 22.75 8.49 9.23
CA ASP A 101 22.90 9.73 10.01
C ASP A 101 22.55 9.50 11.50
N LEU A 102 21.46 8.77 11.76
CA LEU A 102 21.04 8.42 13.12
C LEU A 102 22.11 7.57 13.83
N LEU A 103 22.67 6.56 13.16
CA LEU A 103 23.70 5.69 13.72
C LEU A 103 25.03 6.43 13.95
N ALA A 104 25.32 7.45 13.13
CA ALA A 104 26.48 8.31 13.29
C ALA A 104 26.29 9.43 14.36
N GLY A 105 25.10 9.50 14.99
CA GLY A 105 24.78 10.48 16.02
C GLY A 105 24.47 11.88 15.50
N PHE A 106 24.20 12.04 14.20
CA PHE A 106 23.77 13.32 13.67
C PHE A 106 22.36 13.72 14.15
N PRO A 107 22.06 15.02 14.22
CA PRO A 107 20.75 15.49 14.63
C PRO A 107 19.66 15.00 13.64
N PRO A 108 18.41 14.81 14.12
CA PRO A 108 17.32 14.37 13.26
C PRO A 108 17.07 15.35 12.11
N ALA A 109 16.85 14.81 10.93
CA ALA A 109 16.55 15.59 9.74
C ALA A 109 15.26 16.42 9.88
N ASN A 110 15.18 17.53 9.18
CA ASN A 110 13.99 18.38 9.14
C ASN A 110 12.80 17.60 8.54
N ARG A 111 11.79 17.34 9.37
CA ARG A 111 10.62 16.57 9.00
C ARG A 111 9.80 17.21 7.87
N GLY A 112 9.71 18.55 7.83
CA GLY A 112 9.00 19.27 6.77
C GLY A 112 9.65 19.05 5.40
N ALA A 113 10.96 19.22 5.32
CA ALA A 113 11.73 18.98 4.09
C ALA A 113 11.66 17.50 3.64
N LEU A 114 11.59 16.55 4.59
CA LEU A 114 11.40 15.14 4.27
C LEU A 114 9.99 14.87 3.71
N GLU A 115 8.96 15.50 4.28
CA GLU A 115 7.58 15.33 3.80
C GLU A 115 7.43 15.88 2.37
N GLU A 116 8.00 17.03 2.06
CA GLU A 116 8.02 17.58 0.69
C GLU A 116 8.65 16.59 -0.31
N ARG A 117 9.76 15.95 0.05
CA ARG A 117 10.39 14.92 -0.78
C ARG A 117 9.52 13.68 -0.92
N CYS A 118 8.80 13.30 0.12
CA CYS A 118 7.86 12.17 0.08
C CYS A 118 6.69 12.46 -0.87
N VAL A 119 6.11 13.66 -0.79
CA VAL A 119 5.04 14.10 -1.70
C VAL A 119 5.53 14.08 -3.14
N HIS A 120 6.67 14.73 -3.41
CA HIS A 120 7.26 14.74 -4.75
C HIS A 120 7.54 13.33 -5.28
N SER A 121 8.08 12.43 -4.45
CA SER A 121 8.34 11.04 -4.85
C SER A 121 7.04 10.30 -5.20
N SER A 122 5.95 10.55 -4.49
CA SER A 122 4.64 9.95 -4.76
C SER A 122 4.06 10.45 -6.09
N GLU A 123 4.25 11.74 -6.41
CA GLU A 123 3.83 12.35 -7.67
C GLU A 123 4.63 11.79 -8.85
N MET A 124 5.95 11.65 -8.71
CA MET A 124 6.81 11.09 -9.75
C MET A 124 6.53 9.61 -10.02
N GLU A 125 6.24 8.83 -8.98
CA GLU A 125 5.84 7.42 -9.15
C GLU A 125 4.51 7.30 -9.90
N LYS A 126 3.55 8.18 -9.60
CA LYS A 126 2.28 8.25 -10.35
C LYS A 126 2.51 8.62 -11.82
N LEU A 127 3.34 9.62 -12.08
CA LEU A 127 3.68 10.07 -13.43
C LEU A 127 4.37 8.96 -14.23
N ALA A 128 5.32 8.25 -13.62
CA ALA A 128 6.00 7.11 -14.25
C ALA A 128 5.02 5.98 -14.60
N ALA A 129 4.12 5.63 -13.70
CA ALA A 129 3.11 4.60 -13.94
C ALA A 129 2.08 5.02 -15.03
N ASP A 130 1.76 6.31 -15.13
CA ASP A 130 0.87 6.83 -16.17
C ASP A 130 1.58 6.82 -17.54
N ALA A 131 2.87 7.17 -17.58
CA ALA A 131 3.69 7.10 -18.79
C ALA A 131 3.87 5.66 -19.29
N GLU A 132 4.12 4.70 -18.41
CA GLU A 132 4.20 3.28 -18.73
C GLU A 132 2.89 2.78 -19.37
N ARG A 133 1.75 3.10 -18.74
CA ARG A 133 0.42 2.75 -19.26
C ARG A 133 0.15 3.37 -20.64
N ALA A 134 0.55 4.62 -20.84
CA ALA A 134 0.43 5.27 -22.14
C ALA A 134 1.29 4.56 -23.19
N SER A 135 2.54 4.24 -22.87
CA SER A 135 3.46 3.53 -23.78
C SER A 135 2.91 2.18 -24.23
N ILE A 136 2.26 1.41 -23.33
CA ILE A 136 1.68 0.09 -23.67
C ILE A 136 0.52 0.22 -24.67
N LYS A 137 -0.24 1.32 -24.64
CA LYS A 137 -1.36 1.56 -25.56
C LYS A 137 -0.92 1.85 -26.99
N TYR A 138 0.35 2.21 -27.23
CA TYR A 138 0.89 2.52 -28.55
C TYR A 138 1.70 1.35 -29.17
N LYS A 139 1.75 0.22 -28.52
CA LYS A 139 2.28 -1.05 -29.04
C LYS A 139 1.16 -1.93 -29.57
#